data_13ae14b19ec3f9a046370b15ba8d27d4
#
_entry.id   13ae14b19ec3f9a046370b15ba8d27d4
#
_cell.length_a   1.000
_cell.length_b   1.000
_cell.length_c   1.000
_cell.angle_alpha   90.00
_cell.angle_beta   90.00
_cell.angle_gamma   90.00
#
_symmetry.space_group_name_H-M   'P 1'
#
loop_
_entity.id
_entity.type
_entity.pdbx_description
1 polymer ?
#
loop_
_entity_poly.entity_id
_entity_poly.type
_entity_poly.pdbx_seq_one_letter_code
_entity_poly.pdbx_strand_id
1 'polypeptide(L)'
;MKHKLFGYMTALAALLVVALCMGLLVLGRLNSPKEDMAKALNLQLKVFRDDMESMWKNNATLAEHLSGDMTAMLENCLEQRGVSFGELTGDRDTIVAIQEAMLERLCQYTRQSDASGAFVMLNAVISPDGADTMN
;
A
#
# COMPACT_ATOMS: atom_id res chain seq x y z
N MET A 1 35.43 -8.38 72.28
CA MET A 1 34.20 -7.75 71.78
C MET A 1 34.38 -7.01 70.44
N LYS A 2 35.49 -6.28 70.25
CA LYS A 2 35.71 -5.47 69.01
C LYS A 2 35.70 -6.27 67.67
N HIS A 3 36.23 -7.49 67.64
CA HIS A 3 36.28 -8.33 66.45
C HIS A 3 34.89 -8.81 65.95
N LYS A 4 33.97 -9.08 66.89
CA LYS A 4 32.58 -9.46 66.51
C LYS A 4 31.81 -8.32 65.95
N LEU A 5 32.01 -7.09 66.44
CA LEU A 5 31.36 -5.87 65.93
C LEU A 5 31.82 -5.56 64.51
N PHE A 6 33.11 -5.73 64.23
CA PHE A 6 33.69 -5.50 62.90
C PHE A 6 33.13 -6.50 61.89
N GLY A 7 32.98 -7.80 62.28
CA GLY A 7 32.37 -8.79 61.43
C GLY A 7 30.89 -8.48 61.06
N TYR A 8 30.11 -7.94 61.99
CA TYR A 8 28.73 -7.54 61.71
C TYR A 8 28.65 -6.33 60.78
N MET A 9 29.56 -5.36 60.96
CA MET A 9 29.61 -4.18 60.08
C MET A 9 30.00 -4.51 58.66
N THR A 10 30.96 -5.42 58.46
CA THR A 10 31.33 -5.90 57.10
C THR A 10 30.23 -6.73 56.43
N ALA A 11 29.54 -7.56 57.18
CA ALA A 11 28.41 -8.35 56.66
C ALA A 11 27.25 -7.43 56.25
N LEU A 12 26.93 -6.41 57.06
CA LEU A 12 25.88 -5.44 56.75
C LEU A 12 26.25 -4.59 55.52
N ALA A 13 27.47 -4.15 55.36
CA ALA A 13 27.94 -3.44 54.19
C ALA A 13 27.87 -4.28 52.91
N ALA A 14 28.28 -5.55 53.00
CA ALA A 14 28.18 -6.47 51.86
C ALA A 14 26.71 -6.70 51.42
N LEU A 15 25.80 -6.84 52.37
CA LEU A 15 24.37 -7.02 52.13
C LEU A 15 23.75 -5.79 51.46
N LEU A 16 24.14 -4.59 51.91
CA LEU A 16 23.72 -3.32 51.28
C LEU A 16 24.21 -3.21 49.82
N VAL A 17 25.45 -3.55 49.54
CA VAL A 17 26.00 -3.53 48.17
C VAL A 17 25.27 -4.51 47.27
N VAL A 18 25.01 -5.72 47.74
CA VAL A 18 24.24 -6.71 46.97
C VAL A 18 22.81 -6.25 46.69
N ALA A 19 22.14 -5.68 47.70
CA ALA A 19 20.79 -5.11 47.52
C ALA A 19 20.76 -3.97 46.51
N LEU A 20 21.78 -3.10 46.53
CA LEU A 20 21.91 -1.97 45.62
C LEU A 20 22.18 -2.47 44.16
N CYS A 21 23.06 -3.42 43.99
CA CYS A 21 23.34 -4.06 42.69
C CYS A 21 22.09 -4.76 42.11
N MET A 22 21.36 -5.51 42.94
CA MET A 22 20.12 -6.14 42.54
C MET A 22 19.06 -5.10 42.17
N GLY A 23 18.92 -4.02 42.90
CA GLY A 23 18.03 -2.90 42.61
C GLY A 23 18.35 -2.26 41.25
N LEU A 24 19.62 -1.99 40.98
CA LEU A 24 20.05 -1.43 39.68
C LEU A 24 19.82 -2.38 38.52
N LEU A 25 20.03 -3.69 38.69
CA LEU A 25 19.78 -4.70 37.67
C LEU A 25 18.28 -4.81 37.36
N VAL A 26 17.43 -4.75 38.38
CA VAL A 26 15.95 -4.80 38.19
C VAL A 26 15.45 -3.53 37.50
N LEU A 27 15.89 -2.35 37.92
CA LEU A 27 15.53 -1.07 37.28
C LEU A 27 16.02 -1.00 35.84
N GLY A 28 17.23 -1.44 35.55
CA GLY A 28 17.78 -1.46 34.19
C GLY A 28 17.01 -2.42 33.28
N ARG A 29 16.57 -3.57 33.79
CA ARG A 29 15.76 -4.54 33.01
C ARG A 29 14.31 -4.10 32.81
N LEU A 30 13.74 -3.29 33.67
CA LEU A 30 12.35 -2.85 33.55
C LEU A 30 12.15 -1.70 32.55
N ASN A 31 13.14 -0.86 32.35
CA ASN A 31 13.02 0.32 31.47
C ASN A 31 13.50 0.07 30.04
N SER A 32 14.55 -0.73 29.84
CA SER A 32 15.11 -1.00 28.51
C SER A 32 14.18 -1.72 27.54
N PRO A 33 13.45 -2.81 27.92
CA PRO A 33 12.66 -3.57 26.96
C PRO A 33 11.48 -2.78 26.38
N LYS A 34 10.89 -1.88 27.14
CA LYS A 34 9.73 -1.08 26.66
C LYS A 34 10.14 -0.03 25.64
N GLU A 35 11.27 0.63 25.86
CA GLU A 35 11.80 1.62 24.92
C GLU A 35 12.27 0.95 23.63
N ASP A 36 12.94 -0.18 23.73
CA ASP A 36 13.42 -0.93 22.56
C ASP A 36 12.26 -1.50 21.75
N MET A 37 11.22 -1.99 22.42
CA MET A 37 9.98 -2.44 21.77
C MET A 37 9.25 -1.28 21.09
N ALA A 38 9.17 -0.11 21.74
CA ALA A 38 8.55 1.09 21.14
C ALA A 38 9.33 1.58 19.92
N LYS A 39 10.68 1.58 19.98
CA LYS A 39 11.53 1.91 18.83
C LYS A 39 11.38 0.93 17.69
N ALA A 40 11.36 -0.37 17.97
CA ALA A 40 11.15 -1.41 16.98
C ALA A 40 9.78 -1.29 16.30
N LEU A 41 8.72 -1.04 17.07
CA LEU A 41 7.38 -0.84 16.54
C LEU A 41 7.29 0.43 15.67
N ASN A 42 7.88 1.53 16.12
CA ASN A 42 7.92 2.77 15.33
C ASN A 42 8.69 2.60 14.03
N LEU A 43 9.78 1.82 14.04
CA LEU A 43 10.54 1.52 12.84
C LEU A 43 9.71 0.67 11.86
N GLN A 44 9.02 -0.35 12.35
CA GLN A 44 8.13 -1.18 11.52
C GLN A 44 6.97 -0.37 10.93
N LEU A 45 6.35 0.51 11.72
CA LEU A 45 5.29 1.40 11.24
C LEU A 45 5.82 2.37 10.18
N LYS A 46 7.03 2.87 10.33
CA LYS A 46 7.66 3.72 9.32
C LYS A 46 7.89 2.96 8.02
N VAL A 47 8.49 1.78 8.09
CA VAL A 47 8.72 0.93 6.90
C VAL A 47 7.38 0.62 6.20
N PHE A 48 6.38 0.19 6.96
CA PHE A 48 5.06 -0.10 6.41
C PHE A 48 4.43 1.13 5.72
N ARG A 49 4.54 2.30 6.33
CA ARG A 49 4.03 3.55 5.72
C ARG A 49 4.78 3.88 4.44
N ASP A 50 6.11 3.77 4.45
CA ASP A 50 6.95 4.10 3.31
C ASP A 50 6.69 3.10 2.14
N ASP A 51 6.46 1.81 2.44
CA ASP A 51 6.05 0.79 1.46
C ASP A 51 4.66 1.09 0.88
N MET A 52 3.69 1.43 1.74
CA MET A 52 2.34 1.81 1.29
C MET A 52 2.36 3.05 0.41
N GLU A 53 3.11 4.08 0.80
CA GLU A 53 3.26 5.30 0.01
C GLU A 53 3.87 5.01 -1.37
N SER A 54 4.90 4.16 -1.41
CA SER A 54 5.53 3.72 -2.66
C SER A 54 4.54 2.96 -3.56
N MET A 55 3.77 2.03 -2.98
CA MET A 55 2.75 1.27 -3.69
C MET A 55 1.66 2.19 -4.28
N TRP A 56 1.15 3.13 -3.49
CA TRP A 56 0.14 4.08 -3.96
C TRP A 56 0.66 4.97 -5.07
N LYS A 57 1.89 5.44 -4.95
CA LYS A 57 2.53 6.28 -5.97
C LYS A 57 2.74 5.53 -7.27
N ASN A 58 3.19 4.29 -7.19
CA ASN A 58 3.35 3.42 -8.36
C ASN A 58 2.01 3.16 -9.05
N ASN A 59 0.97 2.80 -8.29
CA ASN A 59 -0.36 2.56 -8.83
C ASN A 59 -0.98 3.83 -9.44
N ALA A 60 -0.76 5.00 -8.85
CA ALA A 60 -1.22 6.28 -9.41
C ALA A 60 -0.53 6.57 -10.76
N THR A 61 0.79 6.37 -10.85
CA THR A 61 1.53 6.53 -12.10
C THR A 61 1.07 5.55 -13.17
N LEU A 62 0.85 4.28 -12.79
CA LEU A 62 0.32 3.27 -13.72
C LEU A 62 -1.08 3.62 -14.21
N ALA A 63 -1.95 4.13 -13.34
CA ALA A 63 -3.29 4.58 -13.72
C ALA A 63 -3.27 5.77 -14.68
N GLU A 64 -2.36 6.71 -14.49
CA GLU A 64 -2.15 7.83 -15.41
C GLU A 64 -1.70 7.35 -16.79
N HIS A 65 -0.72 6.46 -16.85
CA HIS A 65 -0.27 5.85 -18.11
C HIS A 65 -1.38 5.05 -18.78
N LEU A 66 -2.11 4.25 -18.01
CA LEU A 66 -3.24 3.48 -18.52
C LEU A 66 -4.29 4.42 -19.15
N SER A 67 -4.63 5.51 -18.47
CA SER A 67 -5.59 6.50 -18.99
C SER A 67 -5.13 7.10 -20.32
N GLY A 68 -3.85 7.46 -20.43
CA GLY A 68 -3.26 7.96 -21.68
C GLY A 68 -3.29 6.93 -22.80
N ASP A 69 -2.87 5.70 -22.51
CA ASP A 69 -2.87 4.59 -23.48
C ASP A 69 -4.29 4.26 -23.97
N MET A 70 -5.28 4.25 -23.05
CA MET A 70 -6.68 3.99 -23.39
C MET A 70 -7.25 5.08 -24.30
N THR A 71 -6.92 6.35 -24.01
CA THR A 71 -7.35 7.48 -24.85
C THR A 71 -6.75 7.38 -26.24
N ALA A 72 -5.45 7.17 -26.35
CA ALA A 72 -4.77 7.06 -27.64
C ALA A 72 -5.27 5.85 -28.44
N MET A 73 -5.54 4.73 -27.79
CA MET A 73 -6.09 3.55 -28.41
C MET A 73 -7.52 3.78 -28.92
N LEU A 74 -8.36 4.45 -28.15
CA LEU A 74 -9.72 4.82 -28.55
C LEU A 74 -9.69 5.72 -29.79
N GLU A 75 -8.87 6.77 -29.76
CA GLU A 75 -8.70 7.69 -30.89
C GLU A 75 -8.24 6.94 -32.15
N ASN A 76 -7.23 6.08 -32.04
CA ASN A 76 -6.76 5.26 -33.15
C ASN A 76 -7.81 4.32 -33.71
N CYS A 77 -8.62 3.66 -32.85
CA CYS A 77 -9.70 2.80 -33.30
C CYS A 77 -10.79 3.55 -34.06
N LEU A 78 -11.14 4.74 -33.58
CA LEU A 78 -12.13 5.61 -34.21
C LEU A 78 -11.62 6.12 -35.57
N GLU A 79 -10.36 6.60 -35.63
CA GLU A 79 -9.74 7.08 -36.84
C GLU A 79 -9.65 6.00 -37.92
N GLN A 80 -9.22 4.78 -37.58
CA GLN A 80 -9.13 3.64 -38.49
C GLN A 80 -10.49 3.24 -39.09
N ARG A 81 -11.55 3.46 -38.34
CA ARG A 81 -12.94 3.12 -38.78
C ARG A 81 -13.69 4.29 -39.41
N GLY A 82 -13.10 5.50 -39.33
CA GLY A 82 -13.73 6.71 -39.86
C GLY A 82 -14.98 7.12 -39.09
N VAL A 83 -15.11 6.70 -37.83
CA VAL A 83 -16.27 6.98 -36.95
C VAL A 83 -15.91 8.00 -35.93
N SER A 84 -16.75 9.00 -35.69
CA SER A 84 -16.59 9.95 -34.61
C SER A 84 -17.12 9.39 -33.27
N PHE A 85 -16.62 9.88 -32.16
CA PHE A 85 -17.06 9.44 -30.83
C PHE A 85 -18.57 9.60 -30.63
N GLY A 86 -19.18 10.66 -31.23
CA GLY A 86 -20.63 10.88 -31.16
C GLY A 86 -21.47 9.87 -31.95
N GLU A 87 -20.87 9.20 -32.94
CA GLU A 87 -21.53 8.22 -33.79
C GLU A 87 -21.40 6.77 -33.29
N LEU A 88 -20.56 6.56 -32.24
CA LEU A 88 -20.32 5.23 -31.63
C LEU A 88 -21.61 4.54 -31.17
N THR A 89 -22.63 5.31 -30.77
CA THR A 89 -23.89 4.80 -30.18
C THR A 89 -24.65 3.86 -31.11
N GLY A 90 -24.39 3.90 -32.44
CA GLY A 90 -25.03 3.06 -33.44
C GLY A 90 -24.15 1.95 -34.02
N ASP A 91 -22.85 1.96 -33.73
CA ASP A 91 -21.87 1.03 -34.31
C ASP A 91 -21.39 -0.02 -33.29
N ARG A 92 -22.18 -1.11 -33.21
CA ARG A 92 -21.90 -2.21 -32.27
C ARG A 92 -20.53 -2.86 -32.53
N ASP A 93 -20.14 -3.03 -33.77
CA ASP A 93 -18.91 -3.73 -34.13
C ASP A 93 -17.66 -2.90 -33.69
N THR A 94 -17.77 -1.59 -33.83
CA THR A 94 -16.73 -0.67 -33.33
C THR A 94 -16.67 -0.66 -31.79
N ILE A 95 -17.82 -0.67 -31.11
CA ILE A 95 -17.87 -0.74 -29.64
C ILE A 95 -17.22 -2.05 -29.14
N VAL A 96 -17.56 -3.19 -29.74
CA VAL A 96 -16.99 -4.48 -29.33
C VAL A 96 -15.48 -4.51 -29.55
N ALA A 97 -14.99 -4.03 -30.69
CA ALA A 97 -13.54 -3.98 -30.95
C ALA A 97 -12.79 -3.07 -29.96
N ILE A 98 -13.38 -1.92 -29.62
CA ILE A 98 -12.82 -1.02 -28.59
C ILE A 98 -12.79 -1.74 -27.23
N GLN A 99 -13.87 -2.41 -26.83
CA GLN A 99 -13.93 -3.13 -25.56
C GLN A 99 -12.90 -4.26 -25.48
N GLU A 100 -12.71 -5.03 -26.53
CA GLU A 100 -11.70 -6.10 -26.58
C GLU A 100 -10.29 -5.55 -26.45
N ALA A 101 -9.96 -4.49 -27.19
CA ALA A 101 -8.65 -3.84 -27.11
C ALA A 101 -8.40 -3.21 -25.74
N MET A 102 -9.42 -2.58 -25.14
CA MET A 102 -9.35 -2.03 -23.77
C MET A 102 -9.15 -3.12 -22.74
N LEU A 103 -9.84 -4.24 -22.86
CA LEU A 103 -9.71 -5.36 -21.92
C LEU A 103 -8.28 -5.93 -21.93
N GLU A 104 -7.69 -6.08 -23.11
CA GLU A 104 -6.30 -6.55 -23.22
C GLU A 104 -5.33 -5.61 -22.48
N ARG A 105 -5.48 -4.29 -22.69
CA ARG A 105 -4.65 -3.28 -21.99
C ARG A 105 -4.88 -3.29 -20.49
N LEU A 106 -6.12 -3.33 -20.03
CA LEU A 106 -6.44 -3.46 -18.61
C LEU A 106 -5.78 -4.68 -17.98
N CYS A 107 -5.86 -5.83 -18.62
CA CYS A 107 -5.20 -7.05 -18.15
C CYS A 107 -3.67 -6.89 -18.08
N GLN A 108 -3.06 -6.22 -19.05
CA GLN A 108 -1.63 -5.96 -19.06
C GLN A 108 -1.19 -5.08 -17.88
N TYR A 109 -1.90 -3.96 -17.64
CA TYR A 109 -1.59 -3.03 -16.55
C TYR A 109 -1.88 -3.64 -15.17
N THR A 110 -2.96 -4.39 -15.03
CA THR A 110 -3.28 -5.08 -13.77
C THR A 110 -2.19 -6.08 -13.37
N ARG A 111 -1.56 -6.75 -14.34
CA ARG A 111 -0.43 -7.66 -14.07
C ARG A 111 0.85 -6.94 -13.62
N GLN A 112 0.99 -5.67 -13.94
CA GLN A 112 2.15 -4.85 -13.58
C GLN A 112 1.93 -4.06 -12.27
N SER A 113 0.67 -3.98 -11.83
CA SER A 113 0.29 -3.28 -10.61
C SER A 113 0.14 -4.24 -9.44
N ASP A 114 0.28 -3.73 -8.22
CA ASP A 114 -0.07 -4.44 -6.98
C ASP A 114 -1.59 -4.37 -6.69
N ALA A 115 -2.38 -3.87 -7.64
CA ALA A 115 -3.83 -3.76 -7.52
C ALA A 115 -4.51 -5.10 -7.79
N SER A 116 -5.60 -5.38 -7.09
CA SER A 116 -6.42 -6.58 -7.27
C SER A 116 -7.31 -6.51 -8.52
N GLY A 117 -7.41 -5.35 -9.17
CA GLY A 117 -8.20 -5.13 -10.38
C GLY A 117 -8.12 -3.69 -10.86
N ALA A 118 -8.53 -3.46 -12.09
CA ALA A 118 -8.68 -2.15 -12.71
C ALA A 118 -10.00 -2.08 -13.46
N PHE A 119 -10.55 -0.89 -13.61
CA PHE A 119 -11.74 -0.65 -14.42
C PHE A 119 -11.60 0.69 -15.14
N VAL A 120 -12.26 0.81 -16.28
CA VAL A 120 -12.36 2.04 -17.07
C VAL A 120 -13.83 2.42 -17.19
N MET A 121 -14.13 3.69 -16.94
CA MET A 121 -15.42 4.27 -17.22
C MET A 121 -15.32 5.16 -18.46
N LEU A 122 -16.07 4.80 -19.51
CA LEU A 122 -16.25 5.68 -20.65
C LEU A 122 -17.41 6.63 -20.34
N ASN A 123 -17.17 7.93 -20.48
CA ASN A 123 -18.24 8.92 -20.41
C ASN A 123 -19.02 8.94 -21.74
N ALA A 124 -19.64 7.81 -22.06
CA ALA A 124 -20.49 7.63 -23.23
C ALA A 124 -21.96 7.59 -22.77
N VAL A 125 -22.78 8.46 -23.32
CA VAL A 125 -24.23 8.40 -23.12
C VAL A 125 -24.78 7.34 -24.07
N ILE A 126 -25.19 6.21 -23.50
CA ILE A 126 -25.94 5.20 -24.26
C ILE A 126 -27.33 5.79 -24.46
N SER A 127 -27.70 6.10 -25.72
CA SER A 127 -29.07 6.53 -26.02
C SER A 127 -30.05 5.40 -25.66
N PRO A 128 -31.19 5.70 -25.01
CA PRO A 128 -32.20 4.68 -24.68
C PRO A 128 -32.67 3.90 -25.91
N ASP A 129 -32.67 4.51 -27.09
CA ASP A 129 -33.03 3.87 -28.35
C ASP A 129 -32.03 2.81 -28.84
N GLY A 130 -30.76 2.88 -28.34
CA GLY A 130 -29.73 1.87 -28.63
C GLY A 130 -29.79 0.65 -27.72
N ALA A 131 -30.44 0.73 -26.57
CA ALA A 131 -30.56 -0.38 -25.63
C ALA A 131 -31.46 -1.50 -26.12
N ASP A 132 -32.45 -1.20 -26.96
CA ASP A 132 -33.36 -2.20 -27.54
C ASP A 132 -32.70 -3.09 -28.64
N THR A 133 -31.52 -2.70 -29.11
CA THR A 133 -30.76 -3.48 -30.11
C THR A 133 -29.74 -4.44 -29.49
N MET A 134 -29.60 -4.46 -28.16
CA MET A 134 -28.65 -5.31 -27.42
C MET A 134 -29.27 -6.63 -26.89
N ASN A 135 -30.48 -7.00 -27.27
CA ASN A 135 -31.13 -8.28 -26.92
C ASN A 135 -30.96 -9.32 -28.01
#